data_85f7f620b170651b4c18a907b04eaedc
#
_entry.id   85f7f620b170651b4c18a907b04eaedc
#
_cell.length_a   1.000
_cell.length_b   1.000
_cell.length_c   1.000
_cell.angle_alpha   90.00
_cell.angle_beta   90.00
_cell.angle_gamma   90.00
#
_symmetry.space_group_name_H-M   'P 1'
#
loop_
_entity.id
_entity.type
_entity.pdbx_description
1 polymer ?
#
loop_
_entity_poly.entity_id
_entity_poly.type
_entity_poly.pdbx_seq_one_letter_code
_entity_poly.pdbx_strand_id
1 'polypeptide(L)'
;EIEARFKKWGKTDPELVDKVLDRIRNEGPLSSKDFEGPKRVGGWWNWKPAKLALELLYGAGILLINHRENFQKYYDLAENIIPDWVDTEPPEDTERVQFFLIKTLGCLGLTKPQEIKNYYHDHSVKLNRGTNEIQDCLDELVSEDEVIRLEVDWDKYPYYCLPEDHELSDDTLLDGVQLVGHFDNFMWIRERISLLF
;
A
#
# COMPACT_ATOMS: atom_id res chain seq x y z
N GLU A 1 4.72 -15.31 6.85
CA GLU A 1 4.98 -14.00 6.18
C GLU A 1 6.05 -13.17 6.89
N ILE A 2 5.99 -13.03 8.22
CA ILE A 2 6.97 -12.31 9.07
C ILE A 2 8.38 -12.87 8.85
N GLU A 3 8.57 -14.19 8.93
CA GLU A 3 9.88 -14.84 8.71
C GLU A 3 10.44 -14.60 7.30
N ALA A 4 9.60 -14.56 6.26
CA ALA A 4 10.02 -14.26 4.90
C ALA A 4 10.47 -12.80 4.73
N ARG A 5 9.82 -11.85 5.43
CA ARG A 5 10.25 -10.45 5.50
C ARG A 5 11.57 -10.31 6.27
N PHE A 6 11.74 -11.00 7.39
CA PHE A 6 13.01 -11.06 8.11
C PHE A 6 14.17 -11.56 7.24
N LYS A 7 13.96 -12.65 6.47
CA LYS A 7 14.96 -13.16 5.51
C LYS A 7 15.30 -12.17 4.41
N LYS A 8 14.32 -11.44 3.88
CA LYS A 8 14.54 -10.47 2.80
C LYS A 8 15.28 -9.22 3.26
N TRP A 9 15.04 -8.76 4.49
CA TRP A 9 15.70 -7.58 5.05
C TRP A 9 16.99 -7.92 5.81
N GLY A 10 17.37 -9.19 5.90
CA GLY A 10 18.68 -9.84 6.12
C GLY A 10 19.70 -9.24 7.07
N LYS A 11 19.36 -8.22 7.88
CA LYS A 11 20.31 -7.43 8.69
C LYS A 11 19.82 -7.10 10.09
N THR A 12 18.69 -7.69 10.52
CA THR A 12 18.13 -7.42 11.84
C THR A 12 18.39 -8.62 12.72
N ASP A 13 19.00 -8.39 13.87
CA ASP A 13 19.21 -9.38 14.89
C ASP A 13 17.85 -9.78 15.50
N PRO A 14 17.43 -11.05 15.45
CA PRO A 14 16.17 -11.51 16.05
C PRO A 14 16.07 -11.19 17.54
N GLU A 15 17.15 -11.31 18.30
CA GLU A 15 17.17 -10.97 19.74
C GLU A 15 16.89 -9.49 19.98
N LEU A 16 17.31 -8.61 19.05
CA LEU A 16 17.00 -7.18 19.15
C LEU A 16 15.54 -6.91 18.88
N VAL A 17 14.92 -7.63 17.94
CA VAL A 17 13.48 -7.49 17.64
C VAL A 17 12.65 -7.89 18.85
N ASP A 18 13.00 -9.02 19.49
CA ASP A 18 12.33 -9.47 20.71
C ASP A 18 12.50 -8.46 21.85
N LYS A 19 13.70 -7.94 22.05
CA LYS A 19 13.97 -6.89 23.06
C LYS A 19 13.17 -5.61 22.80
N VAL A 20 13.02 -5.20 21.53
CA VAL A 20 12.22 -4.02 21.18
C VAL A 20 10.75 -4.26 21.51
N LEU A 21 10.24 -5.44 21.15
CA LEU A 21 8.86 -5.82 21.40
C LEU A 21 8.55 -5.92 22.91
N ASP A 22 9.43 -6.55 23.67
CA ASP A 22 9.27 -6.68 25.12
C ASP A 22 9.29 -5.32 25.84
N ARG A 23 10.15 -4.40 25.38
CA ARG A 23 10.16 -3.05 25.95
C ARG A 23 8.83 -2.31 25.67
N ILE A 24 8.28 -2.40 24.46
CA ILE A 24 6.99 -1.77 24.15
C ILE A 24 5.87 -2.39 25.01
N ARG A 25 5.87 -3.71 25.20
CA ARG A 25 4.89 -4.38 26.08
C ARG A 25 4.91 -3.85 27.53
N ASN A 26 6.09 -3.59 28.03
CA ASN A 26 6.28 -3.23 29.44
C ASN A 26 6.24 -1.72 29.72
N GLU A 27 6.66 -0.89 28.75
CA GLU A 27 6.85 0.55 28.93
C GLU A 27 5.78 1.37 28.21
N GLY A 28 5.01 0.76 27.29
CA GLY A 28 4.01 1.45 26.44
C GLY A 28 4.62 2.00 25.15
N PRO A 29 4.02 3.05 24.55
CA PRO A 29 4.44 3.56 23.26
C PRO A 29 5.87 4.10 23.28
N LEU A 30 6.72 3.56 22.41
CA LEU A 30 8.13 3.96 22.28
C LEU A 30 8.48 4.37 20.84
N SER A 31 9.44 5.27 20.73
CA SER A 31 10.03 5.74 19.49
C SER A 31 11.45 5.19 19.29
N SER A 32 12.02 5.36 18.11
CA SER A 32 13.40 4.97 17.87
C SER A 32 14.45 5.75 18.70
N LYS A 33 14.07 6.83 19.38
CA LYS A 33 14.92 7.62 20.27
C LYS A 33 15.10 6.95 21.62
N ASP A 34 14.11 6.18 22.06
CA ASP A 34 14.09 5.55 23.38
C ASP A 34 15.00 4.31 23.44
N PHE A 35 15.56 3.91 22.29
CA PHE A 35 16.50 2.81 22.19
C PHE A 35 17.91 3.35 22.00
N GLU A 36 18.81 2.95 22.93
CA GLU A 36 20.25 3.22 22.83
C GLU A 36 20.88 2.36 21.73
N GLY A 37 21.92 2.86 21.11
CA GLY A 37 22.72 2.12 20.13
C GLY A 37 23.45 3.01 19.15
N PRO A 38 24.61 2.56 18.65
CA PRO A 38 25.40 3.33 17.71
C PRO A 38 24.63 3.48 16.39
N LYS A 39 24.76 4.66 15.77
CA LYS A 39 24.39 4.81 14.37
C LYS A 39 25.29 3.90 13.53
N ARG A 40 24.72 3.12 12.64
CA ARG A 40 25.53 2.35 11.68
C ARG A 40 26.41 3.32 10.88
N VAL A 41 27.68 3.00 10.71
CA VAL A 41 28.61 3.79 9.90
C VAL A 41 28.50 3.32 8.44
N GLY A 42 28.13 4.22 7.52
CA GLY A 42 28.16 4.02 6.07
C GLY A 42 26.79 4.10 5.35
N GLY A 43 26.70 4.95 4.32
CA GLY A 43 25.58 5.03 3.40
C GLY A 43 24.45 6.01 3.77
N TRP A 44 23.68 6.41 2.76
CA TRP A 44 22.59 7.38 2.86
C TRP A 44 21.44 6.93 3.78
N TRP A 45 21.18 5.61 3.91
CA TRP A 45 20.10 5.02 4.71
C TRP A 45 20.64 4.34 5.98
N ASN A 46 21.32 5.09 6.82
CA ASN A 46 21.93 4.58 8.05
C ASN A 46 20.95 4.60 9.23
N TRP A 47 20.05 3.62 9.25
CA TRP A 47 19.12 3.50 10.36
C TRP A 47 19.78 2.80 11.55
N LYS A 48 19.44 3.28 12.78
CA LYS A 48 19.75 2.53 14.00
C LYS A 48 19.10 1.14 13.91
N PRO A 49 19.75 0.09 14.42
CA PRO A 49 19.17 -1.26 14.42
C PRO A 49 17.78 -1.33 15.03
N ALA A 50 17.54 -0.63 16.14
CA ALA A 50 16.22 -0.54 16.78
C ALA A 50 15.17 0.11 15.88
N LYS A 51 15.52 1.13 15.08
CA LYS A 51 14.59 1.71 14.12
C LYS A 51 14.18 0.71 13.05
N LEU A 52 15.12 -0.12 12.59
CA LEU A 52 14.82 -1.17 11.63
C LEU A 52 13.90 -2.23 12.23
N ALA A 53 14.12 -2.63 13.49
CA ALA A 53 13.24 -3.56 14.21
C ALA A 53 11.81 -3.00 14.35
N LEU A 54 11.67 -1.73 14.72
CA LEU A 54 10.38 -1.05 14.80
C LEU A 54 9.63 -1.02 13.45
N GLU A 55 10.32 -0.68 12.36
CA GLU A 55 9.70 -0.65 11.03
C GLU A 55 9.35 -2.06 10.51
N LEU A 56 10.12 -3.08 10.89
CA LEU A 56 9.80 -4.49 10.60
C LEU A 56 8.54 -4.94 11.32
N LEU A 57 8.46 -4.69 12.62
CA LEU A 57 7.30 -5.03 13.45
C LEU A 57 6.05 -4.26 13.00
N TYR A 58 6.21 -2.99 12.63
CA TYR A 58 5.15 -2.18 12.04
C TYR A 58 4.69 -2.74 10.68
N GLY A 59 5.62 -3.05 9.78
CA GLY A 59 5.31 -3.66 8.49
C GLY A 59 4.70 -5.07 8.58
N ALA A 60 4.87 -5.74 9.73
CA ALA A 60 4.26 -7.03 10.05
C ALA A 60 2.87 -6.90 10.72
N GLY A 61 2.44 -5.67 11.06
CA GLY A 61 1.18 -5.43 11.75
C GLY A 61 1.19 -5.77 13.25
N ILE A 62 2.37 -6.08 13.83
CA ILE A 62 2.52 -6.35 15.27
C ILE A 62 2.49 -5.04 16.05
N LEU A 63 3.13 -4.01 15.49
CA LEU A 63 3.09 -2.65 16.02
C LEU A 63 2.30 -1.74 15.10
N LEU A 64 1.62 -0.76 15.68
CA LEU A 64 1.02 0.36 14.97
C LEU A 64 1.57 1.69 15.51
N ILE A 65 1.29 2.77 14.79
CA ILE A 65 1.66 4.12 15.24
C ILE A 65 0.57 4.60 16.20
N ASN A 66 0.92 4.72 17.48
CA ASN A 66 0.04 5.26 18.50
C ASN A 66 -0.16 6.79 18.29
N HIS A 67 0.94 7.53 18.19
CA HIS A 67 0.92 8.97 17.94
C HIS A 67 2.24 9.43 17.28
N ARG A 68 2.30 10.72 16.95
CA ARG A 68 3.52 11.37 16.45
C ARG A 68 3.83 12.63 17.26
N GLU A 69 5.10 12.82 17.59
CA GLU A 69 5.61 14.05 18.17
C GLU A 69 6.72 14.60 17.24
N ASN A 70 6.57 15.81 16.74
CA ASN A 70 7.53 16.43 15.83
C ASN A 70 7.98 15.47 14.69
N PHE A 71 7.03 14.85 14.00
CA PHE A 71 7.22 13.82 12.96
C PHE A 71 7.81 12.48 13.44
N GLN A 72 8.24 12.37 14.71
CA GLN A 72 8.70 11.12 15.30
C GLN A 72 7.51 10.21 15.54
N LYS A 73 7.60 8.96 15.03
CA LYS A 73 6.59 7.92 15.27
C LYS A 73 6.82 7.31 16.65
N TYR A 74 5.75 7.14 17.42
CA TYR A 74 5.68 6.34 18.63
C TYR A 74 4.86 5.08 18.33
N TYR A 75 5.46 3.92 18.56
CA TYR A 75 4.89 2.63 18.22
C TYR A 75 4.36 1.95 19.47
N ASP A 76 3.19 1.33 19.34
CA ASP A 76 2.59 0.51 20.38
C ASP A 76 2.09 -0.81 19.78
N LEU A 77 1.72 -1.76 20.64
CA LEU A 77 1.12 -3.01 20.19
C LEU A 77 -0.15 -2.76 19.40
N ALA A 78 -0.37 -3.52 18.33
CA ALA A 78 -1.58 -3.40 17.52
C ALA A 78 -2.84 -3.62 18.38
N GLU A 79 -2.79 -4.57 19.32
CA GLU A 79 -3.88 -4.88 20.26
C GLU A 79 -4.25 -3.70 21.18
N ASN A 80 -3.32 -2.77 21.44
CA ASN A 80 -3.60 -1.58 22.25
C ASN A 80 -4.23 -0.44 21.44
N ILE A 81 -4.15 -0.50 20.12
CA ILE A 81 -4.55 0.59 19.20
C ILE A 81 -5.83 0.23 18.45
N ILE A 82 -5.94 -1.03 18.03
CA ILE A 82 -7.12 -1.50 17.29
C ILE A 82 -8.26 -1.71 18.29
N PRO A 83 -9.42 -1.07 18.08
CA PRO A 83 -10.58 -1.30 18.94
C PRO A 83 -11.09 -2.74 18.84
N ASP A 84 -11.60 -3.28 19.96
CA ASP A 84 -12.08 -4.67 20.06
C ASP A 84 -13.20 -5.04 19.04
N TRP A 85 -13.91 -4.03 18.53
CA TRP A 85 -14.96 -4.24 17.53
C TRP A 85 -14.45 -4.40 16.10
N VAL A 86 -13.16 -4.17 15.86
CA VAL A 86 -12.53 -4.33 14.55
C VAL A 86 -12.16 -5.79 14.35
N ASP A 87 -12.68 -6.38 13.28
CA ASP A 87 -12.24 -7.70 12.87
C ASP A 87 -10.79 -7.64 12.37
N THR A 88 -9.92 -8.46 12.98
CA THR A 88 -8.50 -8.55 12.65
C THR A 88 -8.15 -9.87 11.96
N GLU A 89 -9.14 -10.73 11.68
CA GLU A 89 -8.92 -11.94 10.90
C GLU A 89 -8.47 -11.56 9.47
N PRO A 90 -7.43 -12.21 8.95
CA PRO A 90 -7.03 -11.97 7.56
C PRO A 90 -8.16 -12.38 6.60
N PRO A 91 -8.54 -11.52 5.65
CA PRO A 91 -9.53 -11.88 4.66
C PRO A 91 -9.04 -13.02 3.76
N GLU A 92 -9.96 -13.72 3.13
CA GLU A 92 -9.64 -14.70 2.10
C GLU A 92 -8.87 -14.05 0.94
N ASP A 93 -8.05 -14.84 0.25
CA ASP A 93 -7.15 -14.29 -0.78
C ASP A 93 -7.91 -13.59 -1.92
N THR A 94 -9.07 -14.12 -2.31
CA THR A 94 -9.94 -13.52 -3.33
C THR A 94 -10.48 -12.17 -2.87
N GLU A 95 -11.04 -12.10 -1.66
CA GLU A 95 -11.56 -10.86 -1.08
C GLU A 95 -10.46 -9.79 -0.95
N ARG A 96 -9.27 -10.21 -0.52
CA ARG A 96 -8.10 -9.34 -0.45
C ARG A 96 -7.72 -8.78 -1.83
N VAL A 97 -7.73 -9.60 -2.87
CA VAL A 97 -7.43 -9.18 -4.24
C VAL A 97 -8.49 -8.21 -4.74
N GLN A 98 -9.77 -8.53 -4.61
CA GLN A 98 -10.89 -7.67 -5.01
C GLN A 98 -10.82 -6.29 -4.32
N PHE A 99 -10.59 -6.26 -3.00
CA PHE A 99 -10.39 -5.01 -2.25
C PHE A 99 -9.29 -4.13 -2.85
N PHE A 100 -8.13 -4.73 -3.18
CA PHE A 100 -7.04 -3.96 -3.75
C PHE A 100 -7.31 -3.53 -5.20
N LEU A 101 -8.04 -4.31 -5.99
CA LEU A 101 -8.44 -3.92 -7.33
C LEU A 101 -9.38 -2.70 -7.30
N ILE A 102 -10.44 -2.74 -6.50
CA ILE A 102 -11.38 -1.63 -6.32
C ILE A 102 -10.64 -0.38 -5.83
N LYS A 103 -9.80 -0.52 -4.80
CA LYS A 103 -8.99 0.58 -4.28
C LYS A 103 -8.05 1.18 -5.34
N THR A 104 -7.50 0.35 -6.22
CA THR A 104 -6.61 0.83 -7.30
C THR A 104 -7.39 1.55 -8.38
N LEU A 105 -8.56 1.06 -8.75
CA LEU A 105 -9.45 1.75 -9.67
C LEU A 105 -9.79 3.14 -9.13
N GLY A 106 -10.16 3.27 -7.86
CA GLY A 106 -10.42 4.57 -7.23
C GLY A 106 -9.19 5.51 -7.18
N CYS A 107 -7.96 4.96 -7.24
CA CYS A 107 -6.74 5.76 -7.30
C CYS A 107 -6.33 6.16 -8.73
N LEU A 108 -6.55 5.28 -9.70
CA LEU A 108 -6.10 5.46 -11.09
C LEU A 108 -7.23 5.94 -12.02
N GLY A 109 -8.49 5.83 -11.60
CA GLY A 109 -9.64 6.02 -12.46
C GLY A 109 -9.70 4.96 -13.56
N LEU A 110 -9.85 5.36 -14.80
CA LEU A 110 -9.84 4.47 -15.96
C LEU A 110 -8.46 3.84 -16.16
N THR A 111 -8.36 2.50 -16.10
CA THR A 111 -7.08 1.77 -16.16
C THR A 111 -7.24 0.36 -16.74
N LYS A 112 -6.13 -0.28 -17.11
CA LYS A 112 -6.11 -1.65 -17.66
C LYS A 112 -5.31 -2.62 -16.77
N PRO A 113 -5.54 -3.95 -16.87
CA PRO A 113 -4.92 -4.95 -15.98
C PRO A 113 -3.40 -4.85 -15.88
N GLN A 114 -2.72 -4.52 -16.97
CA GLN A 114 -1.25 -4.36 -16.97
C GLN A 114 -0.81 -3.15 -16.13
N GLU A 115 -1.55 -2.06 -16.16
CA GLU A 115 -1.24 -0.86 -15.35
C GLU A 115 -1.44 -1.15 -13.87
N ILE A 116 -2.52 -1.86 -13.50
CA ILE A 116 -2.76 -2.32 -12.13
C ILE A 116 -1.61 -3.20 -11.64
N LYS A 117 -1.17 -4.17 -12.47
CA LYS A 117 -0.04 -5.03 -12.12
C LYS A 117 1.24 -4.23 -11.88
N ASN A 118 1.53 -3.25 -12.73
CA ASN A 118 2.70 -2.40 -12.59
C ASN A 118 2.61 -1.53 -11.33
N TYR A 119 1.43 -0.98 -11.03
CA TYR A 119 1.17 -0.20 -9.83
C TYR A 119 1.52 -0.97 -8.54
N TYR A 120 1.19 -2.26 -8.47
CA TYR A 120 1.51 -3.11 -7.31
C TYR A 120 2.92 -3.70 -7.33
N HIS A 121 3.57 -3.77 -8.49
CA HIS A 121 4.95 -4.26 -8.55
C HIS A 121 5.89 -3.34 -7.77
N ASP A 122 5.67 -2.05 -7.83
CA ASP A 122 6.52 -1.04 -7.20
C ASP A 122 6.14 -0.77 -5.73
N HIS A 123 4.99 -1.26 -5.28
CA HIS A 123 4.52 -1.11 -3.92
C HIS A 123 4.78 -2.36 -3.06
N SER A 124 4.81 -2.17 -1.74
CA SER A 124 5.05 -3.24 -0.75
C SER A 124 3.98 -4.34 -0.74
N VAL A 125 2.80 -4.03 -1.27
CA VAL A 125 1.70 -4.99 -1.41
C VAL A 125 1.83 -5.70 -2.74
N LYS A 126 2.13 -7.00 -2.69
CA LYS A 126 2.14 -7.83 -3.89
C LYS A 126 0.80 -8.51 -4.05
N LEU A 127 0.13 -8.27 -5.17
CA LEU A 127 -1.06 -9.04 -5.53
C LEU A 127 -0.72 -10.52 -5.82
N ASN A 128 0.54 -10.80 -6.22
CA ASN A 128 1.01 -12.12 -6.68
C ASN A 128 0.13 -12.70 -7.80
N ARG A 129 -0.35 -11.85 -8.70
CA ARG A 129 -1.21 -12.21 -9.82
C ARG A 129 -0.60 -11.79 -11.15
N GLY A 130 -0.79 -12.61 -12.17
CA GLY A 130 -0.50 -12.26 -13.56
C GLY A 130 -1.54 -11.29 -14.13
N THR A 131 -1.23 -10.68 -15.28
CA THR A 131 -2.15 -9.74 -15.95
C THR A 131 -3.50 -10.40 -16.29
N ASN A 132 -3.48 -11.65 -16.75
CA ASN A 132 -4.69 -12.41 -17.08
C ASN A 132 -5.53 -12.70 -15.82
N GLU A 133 -4.89 -13.12 -14.72
CA GLU A 133 -5.59 -13.37 -13.46
C GLU A 133 -6.21 -12.08 -12.88
N ILE A 134 -5.54 -10.94 -13.05
CA ILE A 134 -6.11 -9.62 -12.68
C ILE A 134 -7.32 -9.31 -13.54
N GLN A 135 -7.23 -9.59 -14.85
CA GLN A 135 -8.38 -9.41 -15.75
C GLN A 135 -9.54 -10.30 -15.36
N ASP A 136 -9.30 -11.57 -15.09
CA ASP A 136 -10.35 -12.52 -14.68
C ASP A 136 -11.06 -12.02 -13.40
N CYS A 137 -10.31 -11.57 -12.38
CA CYS A 137 -10.89 -10.98 -11.18
C CYS A 137 -11.67 -9.69 -11.45
N LEU A 138 -11.23 -8.84 -12.38
CA LEU A 138 -11.98 -7.65 -12.78
C LEU A 138 -13.26 -8.00 -13.52
N ASP A 139 -13.23 -9.02 -14.40
CA ASP A 139 -14.40 -9.49 -15.11
C ASP A 139 -15.44 -10.16 -14.14
N GLU A 140 -14.97 -10.77 -13.03
CA GLU A 140 -15.85 -11.20 -11.94
C GLU A 140 -16.55 -9.98 -11.29
N LEU A 141 -15.79 -8.95 -10.92
CA LEU A 141 -16.34 -7.70 -10.35
C LEU A 141 -17.31 -6.98 -11.32
N VAL A 142 -17.08 -7.09 -12.63
CA VAL A 142 -18.02 -6.60 -13.63
C VAL A 142 -19.35 -7.37 -13.59
N SER A 143 -19.30 -8.69 -13.37
CA SER A 143 -20.51 -9.52 -13.24
C SER A 143 -21.31 -9.22 -11.96
N GLU A 144 -20.67 -8.59 -10.96
CA GLU A 144 -21.24 -8.17 -9.68
C GLU A 144 -21.69 -6.68 -9.69
N ASP A 145 -21.58 -6.01 -10.82
CA ASP A 145 -21.88 -4.57 -11.01
C ASP A 145 -20.99 -3.62 -10.16
N GLU A 146 -19.88 -4.12 -9.61
CA GLU A 146 -18.93 -3.33 -8.82
C GLU A 146 -17.93 -2.56 -9.69
N VAL A 147 -17.71 -3.00 -10.93
CA VAL A 147 -16.73 -2.43 -11.87
C VAL A 147 -17.36 -2.35 -13.26
N ILE A 148 -17.02 -1.31 -14.01
CA ILE A 148 -17.40 -1.15 -15.41
C ILE A 148 -16.23 -1.49 -16.30
N ARG A 149 -16.50 -2.32 -17.33
CA ARG A 149 -15.56 -2.64 -18.41
C ARG A 149 -15.88 -1.80 -19.64
N LEU A 150 -14.84 -1.20 -20.21
CA LEU A 150 -14.93 -0.34 -21.39
C LEU A 150 -13.98 -0.83 -22.49
N GLU A 151 -14.49 -0.86 -23.71
CA GLU A 151 -13.68 -1.02 -24.92
C GLU A 151 -13.40 0.38 -25.49
N VAL A 152 -12.15 0.66 -25.82
CA VAL A 152 -11.69 1.97 -26.30
C VAL A 152 -11.06 1.84 -27.68
N ASP A 153 -11.23 2.85 -28.52
CA ASP A 153 -10.77 2.79 -29.92
C ASP A 153 -9.24 2.87 -30.07
N TRP A 154 -8.54 3.38 -29.06
CA TRP A 154 -7.08 3.61 -29.09
C TRP A 154 -6.25 2.46 -28.51
N ASP A 155 -6.89 1.45 -27.88
CA ASP A 155 -6.19 0.27 -27.33
C ASP A 155 -7.02 -0.99 -27.60
N LYS A 156 -6.32 -2.09 -27.85
CA LYS A 156 -6.94 -3.42 -28.05
C LYS A 156 -7.30 -4.13 -26.74
N TYR A 157 -6.85 -3.60 -25.62
CA TYR A 157 -7.13 -4.17 -24.31
C TYR A 157 -8.28 -3.44 -23.65
N PRO A 158 -9.14 -4.14 -22.91
CA PRO A 158 -10.22 -3.48 -22.17
C PRO A 158 -9.67 -2.61 -21.04
N TYR A 159 -10.40 -1.55 -20.75
CA TYR A 159 -10.20 -0.68 -19.60
C TYR A 159 -11.30 -0.92 -18.58
N TYR A 160 -11.01 -0.58 -17.34
CA TYR A 160 -11.91 -0.74 -16.20
C TYR A 160 -11.93 0.54 -15.37
N CYS A 161 -13.10 0.88 -14.83
CA CYS A 161 -13.29 1.99 -13.91
C CYS A 161 -14.39 1.65 -12.88
N LEU A 162 -14.49 2.46 -11.85
CA LEU A 162 -15.62 2.39 -10.93
C LEU A 162 -16.87 3.01 -11.56
N PRO A 163 -18.10 2.59 -11.16
CA PRO A 163 -19.34 3.14 -11.70
C PRO A 163 -19.42 4.67 -11.58
N GLU A 164 -19.01 5.25 -10.45
CA GLU A 164 -18.99 6.69 -10.22
C GLU A 164 -18.07 7.46 -11.18
N ASP A 165 -16.98 6.84 -11.63
CA ASP A 165 -16.05 7.46 -12.59
C ASP A 165 -16.61 7.43 -14.02
N HIS A 166 -17.47 6.46 -14.33
CA HIS A 166 -18.12 6.36 -15.65
C HIS A 166 -19.25 7.38 -15.82
N GLU A 167 -19.92 7.78 -14.76
CA GLU A 167 -21.03 8.73 -14.78
C GLU A 167 -20.59 10.19 -14.89
N LEU A 168 -19.27 10.46 -14.94
CA LEU A 168 -18.76 11.82 -15.11
C LEU A 168 -19.25 12.42 -16.46
N SER A 169 -19.96 13.52 -16.37
CA SER A 169 -20.43 14.26 -17.54
C SER A 169 -19.49 15.43 -17.87
N ASP A 170 -19.66 16.01 -19.07
CA ASP A 170 -18.93 17.23 -19.47
C ASP A 170 -19.12 18.39 -18.48
N ASP A 171 -20.25 18.43 -17.77
CA ASP A 171 -20.54 19.43 -16.74
C ASP A 171 -19.67 19.30 -15.48
N THR A 172 -18.98 18.16 -15.31
CA THR A 172 -18.05 17.93 -14.20
C THR A 172 -16.61 18.31 -14.53
N LEU A 173 -16.33 18.75 -15.76
CA LEU A 173 -15.01 19.21 -16.17
C LEU A 173 -14.60 20.42 -15.33
N LEU A 174 -13.45 20.32 -14.69
CA LEU A 174 -12.89 21.43 -13.91
C LEU A 174 -12.40 22.52 -14.85
N ASP A 175 -12.95 23.72 -14.68
CA ASP A 175 -12.43 24.91 -15.34
C ASP A 175 -11.06 25.30 -14.76
N GLY A 176 -10.08 25.59 -15.61
CA GLY A 176 -8.80 26.13 -15.23
C GLY A 176 -7.63 25.19 -15.43
N VAL A 177 -6.50 25.53 -14.79
CA VAL A 177 -5.24 24.79 -14.88
C VAL A 177 -5.04 23.95 -13.61
N GLN A 178 -4.83 22.66 -13.77
CA GLN A 178 -4.48 21.76 -12.68
C GLN A 178 -2.97 21.49 -12.67
N LEU A 179 -2.34 21.66 -11.50
CA LEU A 179 -0.93 21.37 -11.31
C LEU A 179 -0.80 20.02 -10.59
N VAL A 180 -0.23 19.04 -11.27
CA VAL A 180 -0.02 17.69 -10.73
C VAL A 180 1.49 17.44 -10.51
N GLY A 181 1.82 16.79 -9.41
CA GLY A 181 3.19 16.43 -9.07
C GLY A 181 3.63 15.09 -9.67
N HIS A 182 4.92 14.80 -9.65
CA HIS A 182 5.48 13.55 -10.16
C HIS A 182 4.93 12.29 -9.47
N PHE A 183 4.45 12.43 -8.25
CA PHE A 183 3.90 11.33 -7.44
C PHE A 183 2.37 11.33 -7.44
N ASP A 184 1.75 12.16 -8.26
CA ASP A 184 0.32 12.10 -8.50
C ASP A 184 -0.02 10.82 -9.24
N ASN A 185 -1.11 10.16 -8.86
CA ASN A 185 -1.54 8.90 -9.47
C ASN A 185 -1.77 9.02 -10.97
N PHE A 186 -2.23 10.17 -11.45
CA PHE A 186 -2.40 10.45 -12.86
C PHE A 186 -1.06 10.42 -13.62
N MET A 187 -0.01 10.99 -13.01
CA MET A 187 1.35 11.11 -13.57
C MET A 187 2.20 9.85 -13.37
N TRP A 188 1.78 8.94 -12.50
CA TRP A 188 2.55 7.74 -12.14
C TRP A 188 2.80 6.83 -13.34
N ILE A 189 1.77 6.64 -14.16
CA ILE A 189 1.85 5.87 -15.41
C ILE A 189 2.11 6.85 -16.55
N ARG A 190 3.38 7.09 -16.87
CA ARG A 190 3.81 8.13 -17.81
C ARG A 190 3.29 7.93 -19.24
N GLU A 191 3.08 6.69 -19.66
CA GLU A 191 2.50 6.34 -20.95
C GLU A 191 1.09 6.95 -21.14
N ARG A 192 0.34 7.15 -20.07
CA ARG A 192 -0.99 7.78 -20.09
C ARG A 192 -0.96 9.21 -20.57
N ILE A 193 0.12 9.95 -20.27
CA ILE A 193 0.26 11.34 -20.71
C ILE A 193 0.30 11.40 -22.23
N SER A 194 1.12 10.56 -22.86
CA SER A 194 1.21 10.48 -24.32
C SER A 194 -0.04 9.91 -25.00
N LEU A 195 -0.91 9.26 -24.24
CA LEU A 195 -2.16 8.71 -24.73
C LEU A 195 -3.28 9.75 -24.70
N LEU A 196 -3.28 10.63 -23.68
CA LEU A 196 -4.35 11.60 -23.44
C LEU A 196 -4.05 12.98 -24.01
N PHE A 197 -2.80 13.29 -24.34
CA PHE A 197 -2.31 14.57 -24.89
C PHE A 197 -1.41 14.36 -26.10
#